data_8332b920d7f218bf5c28d10df5d094d6
#
_entry.id   8332b920d7f218bf5c28d10df5d094d6
#
_cell.length_a   1.000
_cell.length_b   1.000
_cell.length_c   1.000
_cell.angle_alpha   90.00
_cell.angle_beta   90.00
_cell.angle_gamma   90.00
#
_symmetry.space_group_name_H-M   'P 1'
#
loop_
_entity.id
_entity.type
_entity.pdbx_description
1 polymer ?
#
loop_
_entity_poly.entity_id
_entity_poly.type
_entity_poly.pdbx_seq_one_letter_code
_entity_poly.pdbx_strand_id
1 'polypeptide(L)'
;MGLYLTEKHIKYKDGKDDHVSPFFIYHNHNKRAKFFCSLKVNNKNWCFDKKKVKSTDKQAGLKNRKIKAIKSQLESIISSFESKKELLTPEKLKSEFEITKLLDNEVKNIKTKPTINSRVPNGPLSSKWESHKGSINLVSPSNKRNIDIIVVGTGLAGASASATLAELGYNVKAFCFQDSPRRAHSIAAQGGINASKNYQGDGDSDYRLFYDTIKGGDYRSREANVYRLAEVSGNIIDQCVAQGVPFARDYGGLLDNRSFGGVQVSRTFYAKGQTGQQLLLGAYSAMNRQIARGKIEMFSRHEMMDLVKVDGKARGIIARNHVTGKLERFSAHAVVIASGGYGNIFYLSTNAMGSNVTASWKIHKKGAYFANPCFTQIHPTCIPVSGDYQSKLTLMSESLRNDGRIWVPKDLTD
;
A
#
# COMPACT_ATOMS: atom_id res chain seq x y z
N MET A 1 -40.61 2.19 -10.71
CA MET A 1 -39.41 1.36 -10.54
C MET A 1 -39.47 0.70 -9.19
N GLY A 2 -39.08 -0.56 -9.04
CA GLY A 2 -39.09 -1.20 -7.72
C GLY A 2 -38.35 -2.53 -7.67
N LEU A 3 -37.80 -2.83 -6.49
CA LEU A 3 -37.14 -4.08 -6.16
C LEU A 3 -38.09 -4.90 -5.22
N TYR A 4 -38.47 -6.10 -5.63
CA TYR A 4 -39.40 -6.93 -4.90
C TYR A 4 -38.82 -8.32 -4.63
N LEU A 5 -38.97 -8.82 -3.39
CA LEU A 5 -38.66 -10.20 -3.05
C LEU A 5 -39.86 -11.09 -3.36
N THR A 6 -39.62 -12.16 -4.09
CA THR A 6 -40.61 -13.20 -4.41
C THR A 6 -39.95 -14.58 -4.37
N GLU A 7 -40.69 -15.63 -4.65
CA GLU A 7 -40.23 -17.00 -4.58
C GLU A 7 -40.70 -17.84 -5.77
N LYS A 8 -39.93 -18.88 -6.10
CA LYS A 8 -40.27 -19.92 -7.05
C LYS A 8 -40.52 -21.23 -6.31
N HIS A 9 -41.71 -21.80 -6.46
CA HIS A 9 -42.01 -23.13 -5.97
C HIS A 9 -41.36 -24.17 -6.88
N ILE A 10 -40.66 -25.12 -6.27
CA ILE A 10 -40.09 -26.27 -6.96
C ILE A 10 -40.78 -27.51 -6.41
N LYS A 11 -41.65 -28.12 -7.22
CA LYS A 11 -42.34 -29.39 -6.91
C LYS A 11 -41.55 -30.52 -7.58
N TYR A 12 -41.26 -31.56 -6.85
CA TYR A 12 -40.64 -32.78 -7.39
C TYR A 12 -41.74 -33.81 -7.67
N LYS A 13 -41.68 -34.51 -8.82
CA LYS A 13 -42.64 -35.52 -9.26
C LYS A 13 -42.73 -36.75 -8.33
N ASP A 14 -41.70 -36.96 -7.48
CA ASP A 14 -41.55 -38.17 -6.67
C ASP A 14 -41.93 -38.00 -5.18
N GLY A 15 -42.76 -37.00 -4.84
CA GLY A 15 -43.25 -36.84 -3.45
C GLY A 15 -42.19 -36.42 -2.43
N LYS A 16 -40.95 -36.09 -2.86
CA LYS A 16 -39.90 -35.55 -2.00
C LYS A 16 -40.18 -34.08 -1.70
N ASP A 17 -39.72 -33.64 -0.54
CA ASP A 17 -39.94 -32.32 0.05
C ASP A 17 -39.95 -31.15 -0.94
N ASP A 18 -41.07 -30.47 -1.07
CA ASP A 18 -41.23 -29.23 -1.84
C ASP A 18 -40.34 -28.14 -1.30
N HIS A 19 -39.61 -27.47 -2.18
CA HIS A 19 -38.71 -26.38 -1.84
C HIS A 19 -39.18 -25.05 -2.42
N VAL A 20 -38.87 -23.96 -1.70
CA VAL A 20 -39.02 -22.58 -2.16
C VAL A 20 -37.62 -21.99 -2.45
N SER A 21 -37.47 -21.34 -3.59
CA SER A 21 -36.26 -20.62 -3.96
C SER A 21 -36.58 -19.13 -4.04
N PRO A 22 -36.16 -18.33 -3.02
CA PRO A 22 -36.43 -16.90 -3.02
C PRO A 22 -35.51 -16.18 -4.02
N PHE A 23 -36.04 -15.14 -4.66
CA PHE A 23 -35.32 -14.27 -5.57
C PHE A 23 -35.87 -12.85 -5.57
N PHE A 24 -35.06 -11.85 -5.95
CA PHE A 24 -35.50 -10.49 -6.14
C PHE A 24 -35.86 -10.24 -7.60
N ILE A 25 -36.88 -9.41 -7.84
CA ILE A 25 -37.26 -8.90 -9.15
C ILE A 25 -37.10 -7.38 -9.14
N TYR A 26 -36.36 -6.84 -10.09
CA TYR A 26 -36.34 -5.42 -10.37
C TYR A 26 -37.14 -5.12 -11.64
N HIS A 27 -38.05 -4.17 -11.54
CA HIS A 27 -38.84 -3.71 -12.66
C HIS A 27 -38.52 -2.28 -13.03
N ASN A 28 -38.25 -2.04 -14.33
CA ASN A 28 -38.14 -0.70 -14.89
C ASN A 28 -38.87 -0.67 -16.24
N HIS A 29 -39.95 0.11 -16.31
CA HIS A 29 -40.87 0.12 -17.46
C HIS A 29 -41.34 -1.32 -17.80
N ASN A 30 -41.31 -1.72 -19.06
CA ASN A 30 -41.74 -3.05 -19.49
C ASN A 30 -40.69 -4.15 -19.38
N LYS A 31 -39.55 -3.87 -18.77
CA LYS A 31 -38.45 -4.83 -18.59
C LYS A 31 -38.24 -5.24 -17.16
N ARG A 32 -37.78 -6.46 -16.94
CA ARG A 32 -37.49 -7.03 -15.60
C ARG A 32 -36.20 -7.83 -15.56
N ALA A 33 -35.48 -7.80 -14.44
CA ALA A 33 -34.37 -8.69 -14.10
C ALA A 33 -34.68 -9.51 -12.85
N LYS A 34 -34.18 -10.74 -12.78
CA LYS A 34 -34.36 -11.65 -11.65
C LYS A 34 -32.97 -11.94 -11.02
N PHE A 35 -32.90 -11.90 -9.68
CA PHE A 35 -31.70 -12.12 -8.90
C PHE A 35 -31.94 -13.22 -7.88
N PHE A 36 -31.44 -14.42 -8.15
CA PHE A 36 -31.66 -15.58 -7.29
C PHE A 36 -30.78 -15.54 -6.04
N CYS A 37 -31.38 -15.80 -4.88
CA CYS A 37 -30.64 -15.88 -3.61
C CYS A 37 -29.81 -17.16 -3.46
N SER A 38 -29.89 -18.09 -4.44
CA SER A 38 -29.22 -19.39 -4.40
C SER A 38 -29.46 -20.14 -3.09
N LEU A 39 -30.71 -20.10 -2.63
CA LEU A 39 -31.19 -20.78 -1.42
C LEU A 39 -32.28 -21.76 -1.78
N LYS A 40 -32.30 -22.90 -1.09
CA LYS A 40 -33.41 -23.85 -1.08
C LYS A 40 -33.92 -23.90 0.34
N VAL A 41 -35.22 -23.63 0.50
CA VAL A 41 -35.91 -23.62 1.80
C VAL A 41 -37.08 -24.57 1.70
N ASN A 42 -37.23 -25.51 2.66
CA ASN A 42 -38.39 -26.37 2.69
C ASN A 42 -39.64 -25.52 2.78
N ASN A 43 -40.69 -25.85 2.02
CA ASN A 43 -41.94 -25.08 1.91
C ASN A 43 -42.55 -24.78 3.28
N LYS A 44 -42.54 -25.75 4.20
CA LYS A 44 -43.05 -25.61 5.58
C LYS A 44 -42.29 -24.54 6.39
N ASN A 45 -41.03 -24.31 6.06
CA ASN A 45 -40.13 -23.37 6.75
C ASN A 45 -40.08 -21.98 6.09
N TRP A 46 -40.86 -21.73 5.03
CA TRP A 46 -40.99 -20.42 4.41
C TRP A 46 -42.21 -19.67 4.91
N CYS A 47 -42.07 -18.41 5.26
CA CYS A 47 -43.16 -17.51 5.62
C CYS A 47 -43.53 -16.65 4.41
N PHE A 48 -44.63 -16.95 3.75
CA PHE A 48 -45.09 -16.28 2.53
C PHE A 48 -45.41 -14.79 2.76
N ASP A 49 -46.05 -14.47 3.90
CA ASP A 49 -46.46 -13.10 4.23
C ASP A 49 -45.25 -12.21 4.52
N LYS A 50 -44.34 -12.70 5.37
CA LYS A 50 -43.15 -11.95 5.80
C LYS A 50 -41.94 -12.14 4.88
N LYS A 51 -42.06 -12.96 3.83
CA LYS A 51 -41.01 -13.26 2.84
C LYS A 51 -39.67 -13.62 3.51
N LYS A 52 -39.67 -14.49 4.51
CA LYS A 52 -38.50 -14.92 5.29
C LYS A 52 -38.60 -16.40 5.69
N VAL A 53 -37.42 -16.95 6.06
CA VAL A 53 -37.32 -18.30 6.61
C VAL A 53 -37.77 -18.30 8.06
N LYS A 54 -38.66 -19.22 8.42
CA LYS A 54 -39.20 -19.38 9.78
C LYS A 54 -38.12 -19.89 10.74
N SER A 55 -38.25 -19.62 12.02
CA SER A 55 -37.33 -20.07 13.09
C SER A 55 -37.25 -21.60 13.24
N THR A 56 -38.21 -22.32 12.69
CA THR A 56 -38.22 -23.79 12.63
C THR A 56 -37.14 -24.38 11.73
N ASP A 57 -36.54 -23.59 10.83
CA ASP A 57 -35.40 -24.03 10.05
C ASP A 57 -34.10 -23.83 10.86
N LYS A 58 -33.33 -24.90 11.07
CA LYS A 58 -32.04 -24.88 11.83
C LYS A 58 -31.07 -23.82 11.34
N GLN A 59 -31.16 -23.42 10.08
CA GLN A 59 -30.32 -22.41 9.46
C GLN A 59 -31.05 -21.09 9.17
N ALA A 60 -32.20 -20.85 9.77
CA ALA A 60 -33.03 -19.67 9.49
C ALA A 60 -32.28 -18.35 9.62
N GLY A 61 -31.50 -18.18 10.66
CA GLY A 61 -30.69 -16.97 10.89
C GLY A 61 -29.66 -16.71 9.78
N LEU A 62 -28.99 -17.75 9.28
CA LEU A 62 -28.02 -17.66 8.19
C LEU A 62 -28.71 -17.35 6.85
N LYS A 63 -29.80 -18.07 6.55
CA LYS A 63 -30.55 -17.90 5.31
C LYS A 63 -31.21 -16.52 5.22
N ASN A 64 -31.78 -16.01 6.29
CA ASN A 64 -32.38 -14.68 6.35
C ASN A 64 -31.30 -13.57 6.23
N ARG A 65 -30.11 -13.75 6.85
CA ARG A 65 -28.98 -12.83 6.66
C ARG A 65 -28.53 -12.78 5.20
N LYS A 66 -28.48 -13.92 4.52
CA LYS A 66 -28.12 -13.98 3.09
C LYS A 66 -29.12 -13.23 2.20
N ILE A 67 -30.43 -13.40 2.46
CA ILE A 67 -31.48 -12.66 1.75
C ILE A 67 -31.32 -11.16 1.97
N LYS A 68 -31.11 -10.74 3.23
CA LYS A 68 -30.92 -9.32 3.58
C LYS A 68 -29.66 -8.73 2.92
N ALA A 69 -28.56 -9.48 2.88
CA ALA A 69 -27.31 -9.03 2.24
C ALA A 69 -27.48 -8.79 0.73
N ILE A 70 -28.14 -9.72 0.02
CA ILE A 70 -28.43 -9.54 -1.42
C ILE A 70 -29.34 -8.34 -1.66
N LYS A 71 -30.35 -8.13 -0.83
CA LYS A 71 -31.21 -6.95 -0.89
C LYS A 71 -30.39 -5.67 -0.75
N SER A 72 -29.56 -5.58 0.28
CA SER A 72 -28.71 -4.40 0.53
C SER A 72 -27.74 -4.11 -0.61
N GLN A 73 -27.14 -5.13 -1.23
CA GLN A 73 -26.27 -4.96 -2.40
C GLN A 73 -27.05 -4.38 -3.60
N LEU A 74 -28.21 -4.93 -3.90
CA LEU A 74 -29.05 -4.43 -4.99
C LEU A 74 -29.50 -2.99 -4.76
N GLU A 75 -29.93 -2.66 -3.54
CA GLU A 75 -30.32 -1.30 -3.15
C GLU A 75 -29.14 -0.31 -3.26
N SER A 76 -27.93 -0.72 -2.87
CA SER A 76 -26.73 0.10 -3.01
C SER A 76 -26.38 0.42 -4.47
N ILE A 77 -26.51 -0.56 -5.36
CA ILE A 77 -26.27 -0.35 -6.80
C ILE A 77 -27.34 0.62 -7.35
N ILE A 78 -28.61 0.42 -7.02
CA ILE A 78 -29.70 1.29 -7.46
C ILE A 78 -29.45 2.74 -7.03
N SER A 79 -29.15 2.96 -5.75
CA SER A 79 -28.84 4.30 -5.21
C SER A 79 -27.63 4.95 -5.88
N SER A 80 -26.62 4.17 -6.26
CA SER A 80 -25.46 4.68 -6.99
C SER A 80 -25.84 5.24 -8.36
N PHE A 81 -26.72 4.59 -9.11
CA PHE A 81 -27.20 5.09 -10.40
C PHE A 81 -28.12 6.31 -10.23
N GLU A 82 -28.97 6.31 -9.20
CA GLU A 82 -29.83 7.46 -8.88
C GLU A 82 -29.00 8.71 -8.53
N SER A 83 -27.95 8.55 -7.73
CA SER A 83 -27.06 9.67 -7.35
C SER A 83 -26.31 10.27 -8.54
N LYS A 84 -25.98 9.45 -9.54
CA LYS A 84 -25.32 9.89 -10.78
C LYS A 84 -26.30 10.39 -11.83
N LYS A 85 -27.60 10.34 -11.59
CA LYS A 85 -28.68 10.64 -12.55
C LYS A 85 -28.57 9.80 -13.83
N GLU A 86 -28.03 8.59 -13.74
CA GLU A 86 -27.89 7.67 -14.88
C GLU A 86 -29.12 6.78 -15.01
N LEU A 87 -29.48 6.47 -16.27
CA LEU A 87 -30.60 5.55 -16.54
C LEU A 87 -30.21 4.11 -16.16
N LEU A 88 -30.86 3.57 -15.14
CA LEU A 88 -30.68 2.18 -14.73
C LEU A 88 -31.65 1.26 -15.46
N THR A 89 -31.12 0.41 -16.35
CA THR A 89 -31.93 -0.66 -16.98
C THR A 89 -31.75 -1.97 -16.21
N PRO A 90 -32.72 -2.91 -16.33
CA PRO A 90 -32.59 -4.22 -15.69
C PRO A 90 -31.33 -4.99 -16.11
N GLU A 91 -30.88 -4.82 -17.36
CA GLU A 91 -29.66 -5.43 -17.90
C GLU A 91 -28.42 -4.83 -17.24
N LYS A 92 -28.34 -3.49 -17.09
CA LYS A 92 -27.25 -2.80 -16.38
C LYS A 92 -27.19 -3.22 -14.91
N LEU A 93 -28.33 -3.26 -14.22
CA LEU A 93 -28.38 -3.72 -12.83
C LEU A 93 -27.88 -5.16 -12.69
N LYS A 94 -28.23 -6.03 -13.63
CA LYS A 94 -27.79 -7.43 -13.62
C LYS A 94 -26.29 -7.54 -13.85
N SER A 95 -25.73 -6.77 -14.79
CA SER A 95 -24.29 -6.74 -15.06
C SER A 95 -23.51 -6.27 -13.84
N GLU A 96 -23.90 -5.17 -13.21
CA GLU A 96 -23.25 -4.63 -12.01
C GLU A 96 -23.36 -5.58 -10.82
N PHE A 97 -24.50 -6.24 -10.64
CA PHE A 97 -24.66 -7.22 -9.58
C PHE A 97 -23.77 -8.45 -9.77
N GLU A 98 -23.62 -8.96 -11.00
CA GLU A 98 -22.70 -10.08 -11.28
C GLU A 98 -21.24 -9.67 -11.10
N ILE A 99 -20.84 -8.45 -11.51
CA ILE A 99 -19.51 -7.90 -11.26
C ILE A 99 -19.25 -7.82 -9.75
N THR A 100 -20.17 -7.25 -8.98
CA THR A 100 -20.07 -7.14 -7.51
C THR A 100 -19.94 -8.53 -6.87
N LYS A 101 -20.73 -9.51 -7.34
CA LYS A 101 -20.68 -10.89 -6.86
C LYS A 101 -19.38 -11.60 -7.22
N LEU A 102 -18.80 -11.33 -8.38
CA LEU A 102 -17.46 -11.82 -8.77
C LEU A 102 -16.39 -11.24 -7.87
N LEU A 103 -16.43 -9.94 -7.62
CA LEU A 103 -15.53 -9.27 -6.68
C LEU A 103 -15.67 -9.82 -5.26
N ASP A 104 -16.90 -10.02 -4.78
CA ASP A 104 -17.15 -10.64 -3.46
C ASP A 104 -16.66 -12.09 -3.39
N ASN A 105 -16.73 -12.84 -4.46
CA ASN A 105 -16.20 -14.21 -4.53
C ASN A 105 -14.68 -14.23 -4.60
N GLU A 106 -14.06 -13.31 -5.32
CA GLU A 106 -12.60 -13.11 -5.29
C GLU A 106 -12.14 -12.72 -3.88
N VAL A 107 -12.86 -11.81 -3.21
CA VAL A 107 -12.60 -11.44 -1.80
C VAL A 107 -12.86 -12.61 -0.84
N LYS A 108 -13.85 -13.47 -1.10
CA LYS A 108 -14.11 -14.69 -0.28
C LYS A 108 -13.08 -15.78 -0.50
N ASN A 109 -12.52 -15.91 -1.68
CA ASN A 109 -11.40 -16.83 -1.95
C ASN A 109 -10.08 -16.32 -1.32
N ILE A 110 -10.00 -15.04 -0.95
CA ILE A 110 -8.96 -14.47 -0.08
C ILE A 110 -9.22 -14.81 1.41
N LYS A 111 -10.38 -15.35 1.76
CA LYS A 111 -10.72 -15.85 3.12
C LYS A 111 -10.21 -17.27 3.43
N THR A 112 -9.03 -17.63 3.04
CA THR A 112 -8.19 -18.34 4.00
C THR A 112 -7.95 -17.31 5.10
N LYS A 113 -8.37 -17.60 6.36
CA LYS A 113 -7.96 -16.78 7.51
C LYS A 113 -6.52 -16.39 7.24
N PRO A 114 -6.18 -15.10 7.20
CA PRO A 114 -4.79 -14.75 7.24
C PRO A 114 -4.32 -15.28 8.58
N THR A 115 -3.79 -16.47 8.61
CA THR A 115 -2.76 -16.75 9.57
C THR A 115 -1.75 -15.68 9.23
N ILE A 116 -1.83 -14.57 9.96
CA ILE A 116 -0.74 -13.61 10.02
C ILE A 116 0.38 -14.40 10.67
N ASN A 117 0.91 -15.32 9.91
CA ASN A 117 2.22 -15.87 10.15
C ASN A 117 3.15 -14.72 9.80
N SER A 118 3.13 -13.76 10.72
CA SER A 118 4.08 -12.68 10.70
C SER A 118 5.40 -13.39 10.85
N ARG A 119 6.23 -13.41 9.84
CA ARG A 119 7.60 -13.87 9.90
C ARG A 119 8.44 -12.97 10.84
N VAL A 120 7.78 -12.40 11.84
CA VAL A 120 8.40 -11.69 12.94
C VAL A 120 8.93 -12.74 13.91
N PRO A 121 10.20 -12.71 14.26
CA PRO A 121 10.79 -13.64 15.20
C PRO A 121 10.07 -13.64 16.53
N ASN A 122 10.05 -14.77 17.22
CA ASN A 122 9.51 -14.91 18.57
C ASN A 122 10.50 -14.35 19.59
N GLY A 123 10.02 -14.05 20.79
CA GLY A 123 10.82 -13.62 21.93
C GLY A 123 10.58 -12.17 22.36
N PRO A 124 11.29 -11.70 23.39
CA PRO A 124 11.20 -10.33 23.89
C PRO A 124 11.54 -9.31 22.79
N LEU A 125 10.86 -8.16 22.80
CA LEU A 125 10.99 -7.14 21.77
C LEU A 125 12.44 -6.68 21.56
N SER A 126 13.16 -6.44 22.64
CA SER A 126 14.55 -5.95 22.63
C SER A 126 15.60 -6.93 22.10
N SER A 127 15.35 -8.22 22.17
CA SER A 127 16.31 -9.26 21.73
C SER A 127 15.85 -10.08 20.53
N LYS A 128 14.64 -9.85 20.08
CA LYS A 128 13.96 -10.64 19.04
C LYS A 128 14.76 -10.71 17.72
N TRP A 129 15.23 -9.58 17.24
CA TRP A 129 15.95 -9.51 15.97
C TRP A 129 17.40 -10.00 16.08
N GLU A 130 18.07 -9.79 17.21
CA GLU A 130 19.41 -10.33 17.46
C GLU A 130 19.38 -11.87 17.53
N SER A 131 18.41 -12.44 18.22
CA SER A 131 18.19 -13.89 18.25
C SER A 131 17.90 -14.44 16.84
N HIS A 132 17.14 -13.71 16.04
CA HIS A 132 16.84 -14.09 14.65
C HIS A 132 18.09 -14.07 13.77
N LYS A 133 18.96 -13.10 13.90
CA LYS A 133 20.26 -13.07 13.16
C LYS A 133 21.06 -14.34 13.39
N GLY A 134 21.13 -14.83 14.62
CA GLY A 134 21.82 -16.07 14.95
C GLY A 134 21.20 -17.33 14.35
N SER A 135 19.92 -17.29 14.00
CA SER A 135 19.18 -18.43 13.43
C SER A 135 19.10 -18.44 11.88
N ILE A 136 19.53 -17.38 11.23
CA ILE A 136 19.45 -17.29 9.75
C ILE A 136 20.59 -18.06 9.11
N ASN A 137 20.27 -18.93 8.14
CA ASN A 137 21.26 -19.51 7.26
C ASN A 137 21.80 -18.46 6.29
N LEU A 138 23.09 -18.15 6.40
CA LEU A 138 23.74 -17.17 5.53
C LEU A 138 24.07 -17.78 4.18
N VAL A 139 23.91 -17.00 3.13
CA VAL A 139 24.37 -17.36 1.79
C VAL A 139 25.89 -17.15 1.73
N SER A 140 26.62 -18.19 1.35
CA SER A 140 28.08 -18.06 1.21
C SER A 140 28.47 -17.00 0.16
N PRO A 141 29.57 -16.28 0.34
CA PRO A 141 30.02 -15.27 -0.64
C PRO A 141 30.16 -15.81 -2.06
N SER A 142 30.61 -17.06 -2.22
CA SER A 142 30.73 -17.72 -3.53
C SER A 142 29.37 -17.94 -4.22
N ASN A 143 28.30 -18.19 -3.46
CA ASN A 143 26.98 -18.43 -4.00
C ASN A 143 26.21 -17.13 -4.28
N LYS A 144 26.51 -16.02 -3.58
CA LYS A 144 25.82 -14.74 -3.77
C LYS A 144 25.90 -14.26 -5.22
N ARG A 145 27.04 -14.41 -5.88
CA ARG A 145 27.23 -14.04 -7.30
C ARG A 145 26.35 -14.80 -8.31
N ASN A 146 25.73 -15.89 -7.88
CA ASN A 146 24.81 -16.68 -8.70
C ASN A 146 23.33 -16.36 -8.41
N ILE A 147 23.07 -15.38 -7.56
CA ILE A 147 21.73 -14.99 -7.15
C ILE A 147 21.37 -13.65 -7.76
N ASP A 148 20.34 -13.67 -8.60
CA ASP A 148 19.74 -12.49 -9.21
C ASP A 148 18.59 -11.97 -8.35
N ILE A 149 18.56 -10.66 -8.11
CA ILE A 149 17.52 -9.99 -7.35
C ILE A 149 16.95 -8.85 -8.21
N ILE A 150 15.63 -8.84 -8.34
CA ILE A 150 14.91 -7.73 -8.97
C ILE A 150 14.51 -6.72 -7.89
N VAL A 151 14.77 -5.43 -8.16
CA VAL A 151 14.30 -4.31 -7.36
C VAL A 151 13.39 -3.42 -8.21
N VAL A 152 12.13 -3.31 -7.82
CA VAL A 152 11.13 -2.48 -8.52
C VAL A 152 10.98 -1.15 -7.80
N GLY A 153 11.39 -0.09 -8.44
CA GLY A 153 11.47 1.27 -7.89
C GLY A 153 12.90 1.69 -7.59
N THR A 154 13.23 2.93 -7.89
CA THR A 154 14.56 3.53 -7.76
C THR A 154 14.56 4.81 -6.93
N GLY A 155 13.52 5.03 -6.13
CA GLY A 155 13.53 6.03 -5.08
C GLY A 155 14.55 5.69 -3.98
N LEU A 156 14.56 6.43 -2.89
CA LEU A 156 15.53 6.23 -1.81
C LEU A 156 15.62 4.77 -1.34
N ALA A 157 14.49 4.12 -1.12
CA ALA A 157 14.45 2.72 -0.68
C ALA A 157 15.06 1.76 -1.73
N GLY A 158 14.66 1.91 -3.00
CA GLY A 158 15.12 1.03 -4.07
C GLY A 158 16.57 1.24 -4.45
N ALA A 159 17.05 2.50 -4.49
CA ALA A 159 18.43 2.82 -4.74
C ALA A 159 19.36 2.29 -3.62
N SER A 160 18.96 2.50 -2.35
CA SER A 160 19.70 1.98 -1.20
C SER A 160 19.73 0.45 -1.18
N ALA A 161 18.57 -0.20 -1.41
CA ALA A 161 18.49 -1.66 -1.47
C ALA A 161 19.36 -2.23 -2.60
N SER A 162 19.29 -1.64 -3.80
CA SER A 162 20.09 -2.08 -4.96
C SER A 162 21.60 -1.94 -4.69
N ALA A 163 22.03 -0.79 -4.17
CA ALA A 163 23.42 -0.56 -3.84
C ALA A 163 23.94 -1.57 -2.80
N THR A 164 23.21 -1.73 -1.70
CA THR A 164 23.59 -2.64 -0.61
C THR A 164 23.61 -4.11 -1.05
N LEU A 165 22.62 -4.56 -1.81
CA LEU A 165 22.57 -5.93 -2.32
C LEU A 165 23.74 -6.21 -3.26
N ALA A 166 24.08 -5.25 -4.13
CA ALA A 166 25.22 -5.38 -5.03
C ALA A 166 26.57 -5.36 -4.27
N GLU A 167 26.71 -4.52 -3.24
CA GLU A 167 27.88 -4.49 -2.34
C GLU A 167 28.06 -5.81 -1.59
N LEU A 168 26.94 -6.47 -1.22
CA LEU A 168 26.96 -7.79 -0.62
C LEU A 168 27.30 -8.93 -1.59
N GLY A 169 27.42 -8.64 -2.90
CA GLY A 169 27.85 -9.59 -3.92
C GLY A 169 26.75 -10.20 -4.78
N TYR A 170 25.50 -9.77 -4.63
CA TYR A 170 24.37 -10.20 -5.47
C TYR A 170 24.36 -9.47 -6.82
N ASN A 171 23.75 -10.09 -7.83
CA ASN A 171 23.41 -9.42 -9.09
C ASN A 171 22.04 -8.76 -8.96
N VAL A 172 21.92 -7.52 -9.37
CA VAL A 172 20.69 -6.74 -9.20
C VAL A 172 20.18 -6.23 -10.54
N LYS A 173 18.86 -6.42 -10.78
CA LYS A 173 18.12 -5.80 -11.88
C LYS A 173 17.19 -4.74 -11.28
N ALA A 174 17.48 -3.46 -11.53
CA ALA A 174 16.73 -2.34 -10.96
C ALA A 174 15.79 -1.73 -12.01
N PHE A 175 14.51 -1.61 -11.68
CA PHE A 175 13.46 -1.16 -12.59
C PHE A 175 12.90 0.19 -12.19
N CYS A 176 12.83 1.12 -13.14
CA CYS A 176 12.24 2.43 -13.00
C CYS A 176 11.27 2.70 -14.15
N PHE A 177 10.00 3.02 -13.88
CA PHE A 177 9.08 3.36 -14.96
C PHE A 177 9.26 4.78 -15.49
N GLN A 178 9.92 5.65 -14.73
CA GLN A 178 10.31 6.99 -15.15
C GLN A 178 11.49 6.96 -16.14
N ASP A 179 11.72 8.07 -16.79
CA ASP A 179 12.87 8.30 -17.68
C ASP A 179 14.18 8.45 -16.91
N SER A 180 14.12 8.87 -15.67
CA SER A 180 15.27 9.00 -14.77
C SER A 180 15.00 8.29 -13.45
N PRO A 181 15.92 7.46 -12.96
CA PRO A 181 15.79 6.78 -11.66
C PRO A 181 15.71 7.74 -10.48
N ARG A 182 16.10 8.99 -10.63
CA ARG A 182 16.03 10.03 -9.59
C ARG A 182 14.65 10.70 -9.51
N ARG A 183 13.73 10.46 -10.44
CA ARG A 183 12.38 11.02 -10.43
C ARG A 183 11.46 10.24 -9.49
N ALA A 184 11.73 10.33 -8.20
CA ALA A 184 10.95 9.69 -7.16
C ALA A 184 10.45 10.73 -6.15
N HIS A 185 9.40 10.41 -5.41
CA HIS A 185 8.87 11.31 -4.38
C HIS A 185 9.92 11.66 -3.32
N SER A 186 10.90 10.81 -3.08
CA SER A 186 12.00 11.05 -2.14
C SER A 186 12.69 12.40 -2.35
N ILE A 187 12.79 12.88 -3.60
CA ILE A 187 13.39 14.18 -3.90
C ILE A 187 12.64 15.37 -3.30
N ALA A 188 11.36 15.20 -3.01
CA ALA A 188 10.50 16.26 -2.48
C ALA A 188 10.47 16.30 -0.95
N ALA A 189 11.03 15.33 -0.24
CA ALA A 189 11.10 15.31 1.22
C ALA A 189 12.11 16.34 1.72
N GLN A 190 11.72 17.18 2.68
CA GLN A 190 12.45 18.39 3.01
C GLN A 190 12.85 18.48 4.48
N GLY A 191 11.99 18.09 5.41
CA GLY A 191 12.11 18.37 6.83
C GLY A 191 13.30 17.73 7.52
N GLY A 192 13.55 16.46 7.27
CA GLY A 192 14.62 15.70 7.89
C GLY A 192 14.29 14.23 8.08
N ILE A 193 15.21 13.52 8.71
CA ILE A 193 15.09 12.09 9.05
C ILE A 193 15.37 11.89 10.53
N ASN A 194 14.50 11.17 11.24
CA ASN A 194 14.63 10.90 12.66
C ASN A 194 15.53 9.70 12.94
N ALA A 195 16.43 9.85 13.89
CA ALA A 195 17.27 8.77 14.41
C ALA A 195 17.61 8.99 15.88
N SER A 196 17.68 7.91 16.65
CA SER A 196 17.88 7.92 18.10
C SER A 196 19.37 7.99 18.48
N LYS A 197 20.07 9.06 18.09
CA LYS A 197 21.51 9.22 18.42
C LYS A 197 21.77 9.94 19.74
N ASN A 198 20.77 10.61 20.31
CA ASN A 198 20.84 11.34 21.58
C ASN A 198 22.05 12.30 21.71
N TYR A 199 22.42 12.99 20.67
CA TYR A 199 23.58 13.90 20.65
C TYR A 199 23.44 15.09 21.61
N GLN A 200 22.22 15.57 21.80
CA GLN A 200 21.91 16.68 22.71
C GLN A 200 21.80 16.26 24.20
N GLY A 201 21.79 14.95 24.48
CA GLY A 201 21.62 14.45 25.84
C GLY A 201 20.25 14.71 26.44
N ASP A 202 19.22 14.92 25.61
CA ASP A 202 17.83 15.28 26.02
C ASP A 202 16.95 14.05 26.28
N GLY A 203 17.58 12.90 26.52
CA GLY A 203 16.92 11.66 26.92
C GLY A 203 16.29 10.88 25.79
N ASP A 204 16.79 11.03 24.56
CA ASP A 204 16.38 10.20 23.44
C ASP A 204 16.99 8.79 23.53
N SER A 205 16.27 7.82 22.97
CA SER A 205 16.69 6.42 22.92
C SER A 205 15.93 5.66 21.84
N ASP A 206 16.43 4.47 21.46
CA ASP A 206 15.73 3.57 20.54
C ASP A 206 14.31 3.26 21.02
N TYR A 207 14.15 3.02 22.32
CA TYR A 207 12.83 2.75 22.90
C TYR A 207 11.91 3.98 22.82
N ARG A 208 12.43 5.18 23.06
CA ARG A 208 11.65 6.40 22.95
C ARG A 208 11.23 6.68 21.52
N LEU A 209 12.14 6.52 20.55
CA LEU A 209 11.81 6.63 19.14
C LEU A 209 10.76 5.59 18.71
N PHE A 210 10.91 4.36 19.17
CA PHE A 210 9.92 3.30 18.98
C PHE A 210 8.55 3.68 19.54
N TYR A 211 8.49 4.09 20.80
CA TYR A 211 7.25 4.46 21.48
C TYR A 211 6.55 5.62 20.77
N ASP A 212 7.28 6.70 20.48
CA ASP A 212 6.74 7.88 19.78
C ASP A 212 6.18 7.52 18.40
N THR A 213 6.87 6.63 17.67
CA THR A 213 6.43 6.16 16.36
C THR A 213 5.16 5.32 16.45
N ILE A 214 5.08 4.39 17.42
CA ILE A 214 3.89 3.56 17.64
C ILE A 214 2.70 4.45 18.06
N LYS A 215 2.92 5.39 18.99
CA LYS A 215 1.89 6.30 19.47
C LYS A 215 1.41 7.23 18.34
N GLY A 216 2.34 7.82 17.59
CA GLY A 216 2.00 8.67 16.44
C GLY A 216 1.28 7.94 15.31
N GLY A 217 1.51 6.64 15.18
CA GLY A 217 0.78 5.74 14.28
C GLY A 217 -0.51 5.15 14.86
N ASP A 218 -1.04 5.74 15.94
CA ASP A 218 -2.30 5.34 16.57
C ASP A 218 -2.32 3.85 16.99
N TYR A 219 -1.17 3.33 17.41
CA TYR A 219 -0.94 1.93 17.84
C TYR A 219 -1.30 0.87 16.77
N ARG A 220 -1.27 1.23 15.49
CA ARG A 220 -1.65 0.34 14.39
C ARG A 220 -0.47 -0.34 13.71
N SER A 221 0.74 0.15 13.94
CA SER A 221 1.94 -0.40 13.33
C SER A 221 2.38 -1.69 14.03
N ARG A 222 3.09 -2.53 13.30
CA ARG A 222 3.68 -3.74 13.86
C ARG A 222 4.88 -3.38 14.72
N GLU A 223 4.78 -3.57 16.02
CA GLU A 223 5.77 -3.19 17.02
C GLU A 223 7.18 -3.69 16.70
N ALA A 224 7.34 -4.97 16.38
CA ALA A 224 8.66 -5.54 16.10
C ALA A 224 9.37 -4.86 14.92
N ASN A 225 8.63 -4.45 13.88
CA ASN A 225 9.21 -3.77 12.73
C ASN A 225 9.62 -2.33 13.08
N VAL A 226 8.79 -1.63 13.85
CA VAL A 226 9.08 -0.25 14.28
C VAL A 226 10.26 -0.25 15.27
N TYR A 227 10.31 -1.21 16.19
CA TYR A 227 11.44 -1.34 17.11
C TYR A 227 12.74 -1.58 16.34
N ARG A 228 12.73 -2.49 15.35
CA ARG A 228 13.92 -2.73 14.52
C ARG A 228 14.35 -1.49 13.76
N LEU A 229 13.41 -0.71 13.26
CA LEU A 229 13.72 0.56 12.58
C LEU A 229 14.41 1.55 13.55
N ALA A 230 13.92 1.65 14.79
CA ALA A 230 14.53 2.49 15.81
C ALA A 230 15.96 2.05 16.14
N GLU A 231 16.18 0.74 16.36
CA GLU A 231 17.52 0.18 16.64
C GLU A 231 18.54 0.49 15.54
N VAL A 232 18.15 0.43 14.26
CA VAL A 232 19.08 0.66 13.14
C VAL A 232 19.15 2.12 12.70
N SER A 233 18.33 2.99 13.26
CA SER A 233 18.20 4.39 12.81
C SER A 233 19.52 5.16 12.86
N GLY A 234 20.28 4.99 13.93
CA GLY A 234 21.60 5.60 14.08
C GLY A 234 22.58 5.16 13.00
N ASN A 235 22.63 3.87 12.71
CA ASN A 235 23.50 3.31 11.67
C ASN A 235 23.09 3.79 10.27
N ILE A 236 21.81 4.03 10.02
CA ILE A 236 21.33 4.58 8.74
C ILE A 236 21.87 5.98 8.53
N ILE A 237 21.91 6.84 9.56
CA ILE A 237 22.52 8.17 9.48
C ILE A 237 24.00 8.05 9.13
N ASP A 238 24.74 7.18 9.81
CA ASP A 238 26.17 6.97 9.54
C ASP A 238 26.43 6.50 8.11
N GLN A 239 25.60 5.58 7.62
CA GLN A 239 25.64 5.15 6.22
C GLN A 239 25.38 6.30 5.25
N CYS A 240 24.39 7.14 5.51
CA CYS A 240 24.10 8.31 4.69
C CYS A 240 25.27 9.29 4.66
N VAL A 241 25.91 9.55 5.81
CA VAL A 241 27.13 10.37 5.89
C VAL A 241 28.26 9.78 5.05
N ALA A 242 28.49 8.47 5.17
CA ALA A 242 29.49 7.76 4.37
C ALA A 242 29.20 7.79 2.86
N GLN A 243 27.93 7.91 2.47
CA GLN A 243 27.52 8.11 1.07
C GLN A 243 27.65 9.55 0.59
N GLY A 244 28.07 10.48 1.45
CA GLY A 244 28.31 11.89 1.11
C GLY A 244 27.08 12.79 1.29
N VAL A 245 26.09 12.40 2.08
CA VAL A 245 24.94 13.27 2.39
C VAL A 245 25.40 14.43 3.26
N PRO A 246 25.20 15.69 2.83
CA PRO A 246 25.69 16.87 3.53
C PRO A 246 24.67 17.31 4.62
N PHE A 247 24.54 16.51 5.66
CA PHE A 247 23.76 16.93 6.83
C PHE A 247 24.31 18.18 7.45
N ALA A 248 23.44 19.00 8.04
CA ALA A 248 23.84 20.16 8.84
C ALA A 248 24.80 19.72 9.96
N ARG A 249 25.75 20.61 10.27
CA ARG A 249 26.72 20.40 11.34
C ARG A 249 26.72 21.60 12.26
N ASP A 250 27.05 21.36 13.53
CA ASP A 250 27.30 22.38 14.52
C ASP A 250 28.69 23.02 14.31
N TYR A 251 29.01 24.01 15.13
CA TYR A 251 30.32 24.69 15.06
C TYR A 251 31.53 23.79 15.41
N GLY A 252 31.28 22.69 16.13
CA GLY A 252 32.30 21.69 16.43
C GLY A 252 32.52 20.66 15.31
N GLY A 253 31.72 20.75 14.23
CA GLY A 253 31.76 19.81 13.10
C GLY A 253 31.01 18.51 13.30
N LEU A 254 30.30 18.35 14.42
CA LEU A 254 29.39 17.22 14.66
C LEU A 254 28.09 17.39 13.89
N LEU A 255 27.37 16.28 13.64
CA LEU A 255 26.07 16.34 12.99
C LEU A 255 25.08 17.09 13.88
N ASP A 256 24.48 18.12 13.33
CA ASP A 256 23.43 18.87 13.99
C ASP A 256 22.09 18.12 13.86
N ASN A 257 21.27 18.19 14.92
CA ASN A 257 19.92 17.65 14.94
C ASN A 257 18.98 18.62 15.67
N ARG A 258 17.71 18.52 15.33
CA ARG A 258 16.71 19.45 15.87
C ARG A 258 15.42 18.71 16.24
N SER A 259 14.62 19.32 17.09
CA SER A 259 13.20 18.96 17.25
C SER A 259 12.43 19.46 16.03
N PHE A 260 11.65 18.60 15.40
CA PHE A 260 10.91 18.94 14.18
C PHE A 260 9.62 18.12 14.08
N GLY A 261 8.55 18.76 13.56
CA GLY A 261 7.29 18.06 13.29
C GLY A 261 6.53 17.59 14.54
N GLY A 262 6.71 18.26 15.70
CA GLY A 262 6.06 17.88 16.96
C GLY A 262 6.84 16.88 17.80
N VAL A 263 8.02 16.47 17.36
CA VAL A 263 8.96 15.65 18.14
C VAL A 263 9.53 16.51 19.28
N GLN A 264 9.45 16.00 20.50
CA GLN A 264 9.83 16.75 21.72
C GLN A 264 11.33 16.68 22.06
N VAL A 265 12.10 15.90 21.32
CA VAL A 265 13.54 15.73 21.48
C VAL A 265 14.27 16.02 20.18
N SER A 266 15.53 16.37 20.27
CA SER A 266 16.38 16.69 19.12
C SER A 266 16.89 15.41 18.45
N ARG A 267 16.12 14.86 17.51
CA ARG A 267 16.45 13.62 16.79
C ARG A 267 16.39 13.72 15.27
N THR A 268 15.99 14.89 14.73
CA THR A 268 15.81 15.08 13.30
C THR A 268 17.10 15.59 12.66
N PHE A 269 17.77 14.77 11.88
CA PHE A 269 18.91 15.12 11.06
C PHE A 269 18.45 15.70 9.74
N TYR A 270 19.06 16.77 9.25
CA TYR A 270 18.54 17.56 8.15
C TYR A 270 19.62 18.15 7.26
N ALA A 271 19.26 18.48 6.03
CA ALA A 271 20.07 19.22 5.06
C ALA A 271 19.24 20.42 4.53
N LYS A 272 18.92 21.37 5.40
CA LYS A 272 18.25 22.66 5.17
C LYS A 272 17.29 22.72 3.97
N GLY A 273 16.12 22.07 4.09
CA GLY A 273 15.08 22.04 3.06
C GLY A 273 15.31 21.09 1.88
N GLN A 274 16.44 20.40 1.83
CA GLN A 274 16.84 19.49 0.75
C GLN A 274 17.13 18.06 1.24
N THR A 275 16.69 17.70 2.42
CA THR A 275 17.08 16.43 3.06
C THR A 275 16.79 15.21 2.17
N GLY A 276 15.58 15.09 1.64
CA GLY A 276 15.21 13.98 0.78
C GLY A 276 15.97 13.93 -0.54
N GLN A 277 16.22 15.10 -1.14
CA GLN A 277 17.04 15.22 -2.34
C GLN A 277 18.47 14.73 -2.07
N GLN A 278 19.09 15.16 -1.00
CA GLN A 278 20.46 14.80 -0.67
C GLN A 278 20.59 13.31 -0.30
N LEU A 279 19.63 12.77 0.44
CA LEU A 279 19.53 11.33 0.73
C LEU A 279 19.42 10.51 -0.55
N LEU A 280 18.54 10.93 -1.48
CA LEU A 280 18.38 10.25 -2.76
C LEU A 280 19.63 10.30 -3.61
N LEU A 281 20.30 11.45 -3.68
CA LEU A 281 21.56 11.60 -4.44
C LEU A 281 22.69 10.75 -3.84
N GLY A 282 22.79 10.67 -2.51
CA GLY A 282 23.76 9.78 -1.83
C GLY A 282 23.52 8.31 -2.18
N ALA A 283 22.28 7.84 -2.03
CA ALA A 283 21.91 6.46 -2.39
C ALA A 283 22.12 6.19 -3.89
N TYR A 284 21.78 7.14 -4.76
CA TYR A 284 21.96 7.01 -6.20
C TYR A 284 23.46 6.98 -6.59
N SER A 285 24.30 7.77 -5.92
CA SER A 285 25.76 7.71 -6.12
C SER A 285 26.32 6.34 -5.75
N ALA A 286 25.87 5.76 -4.63
CA ALA A 286 26.25 4.41 -4.24
C ALA A 286 25.78 3.37 -5.28
N MET A 287 24.54 3.50 -5.76
CA MET A 287 24.00 2.63 -6.80
C MET A 287 24.79 2.73 -8.11
N ASN A 288 25.12 3.95 -8.55
CA ASN A 288 25.90 4.18 -9.77
C ASN A 288 27.29 3.53 -9.73
N ARG A 289 27.95 3.54 -8.58
CA ARG A 289 29.22 2.81 -8.42
C ARG A 289 29.05 1.31 -8.69
N GLN A 290 27.91 0.73 -8.32
CA GLN A 290 27.65 -0.69 -8.57
C GLN A 290 27.19 -0.95 -10.02
N ILE A 291 26.51 0.00 -10.66
CA ILE A 291 26.20 -0.04 -12.10
C ILE A 291 27.51 -0.04 -12.90
N ALA A 292 28.45 0.88 -12.57
CA ALA A 292 29.76 0.96 -13.22
C ALA A 292 30.59 -0.32 -13.04
N ARG A 293 30.38 -1.07 -11.95
CA ARG A 293 31.04 -2.36 -11.69
C ARG A 293 30.30 -3.54 -12.36
N GLY A 294 29.22 -3.30 -13.10
CA GLY A 294 28.42 -4.35 -13.75
C GLY A 294 27.61 -5.22 -12.77
N LYS A 295 27.45 -4.78 -11.51
CA LYS A 295 26.68 -5.52 -10.49
C LYS A 295 25.20 -5.15 -10.45
N ILE A 296 24.85 -4.00 -11.01
CA ILE A 296 23.48 -3.56 -11.18
C ILE A 296 23.21 -3.28 -12.66
N GLU A 297 22.17 -3.89 -13.20
CA GLU A 297 21.61 -3.58 -14.49
C GLU A 297 20.38 -2.68 -14.29
N MET A 298 20.38 -1.49 -14.92
CA MET A 298 19.32 -0.49 -14.77
C MET A 298 18.37 -0.50 -15.95
N PHE A 299 17.08 -0.69 -15.68
CA PHE A 299 15.98 -0.64 -16.64
C PHE A 299 15.13 0.61 -16.40
N SER A 300 15.50 1.73 -17.03
CA SER A 300 14.67 2.95 -17.05
C SER A 300 13.52 2.80 -18.05
N ARG A 301 12.40 3.51 -17.83
CA ARG A 301 11.18 3.44 -18.65
C ARG A 301 10.60 2.03 -18.77
N HIS A 302 10.74 1.23 -17.69
CA HIS A 302 10.15 -0.10 -17.58
C HIS A 302 9.16 -0.16 -16.42
N GLU A 303 7.90 -0.37 -16.74
CA GLU A 303 6.82 -0.50 -15.76
C GLU A 303 6.57 -1.97 -15.41
N MET A 304 6.58 -2.30 -14.13
CA MET A 304 6.17 -3.63 -13.68
C MET A 304 4.69 -3.87 -13.95
N MET A 305 4.41 -4.80 -14.85
CA MET A 305 3.04 -5.18 -15.22
C MET A 305 2.47 -6.31 -14.37
N ASP A 306 3.31 -7.27 -13.97
CA ASP A 306 2.87 -8.39 -13.12
C ASP A 306 4.04 -9.06 -12.39
N LEU A 307 3.71 -9.79 -11.31
CA LEU A 307 4.63 -10.66 -10.58
C LEU A 307 4.51 -12.09 -11.11
N VAL A 308 5.64 -12.70 -11.44
CA VAL A 308 5.70 -14.12 -11.81
C VAL A 308 5.88 -14.97 -10.55
N LYS A 309 4.94 -15.88 -10.31
CA LYS A 309 5.02 -16.88 -9.23
C LYS A 309 5.18 -18.27 -9.85
N VAL A 310 6.12 -19.03 -9.30
CA VAL A 310 6.29 -20.47 -9.60
C VAL A 310 6.34 -21.20 -8.27
N ASP A 311 5.52 -22.20 -8.09
CA ASP A 311 5.40 -22.99 -6.85
C ASP A 311 5.22 -22.12 -5.58
N GLY A 312 4.35 -21.10 -5.69
CA GLY A 312 4.08 -20.16 -4.60
C GLY A 312 5.18 -19.13 -4.31
N LYS A 313 6.32 -19.19 -4.98
CA LYS A 313 7.47 -18.28 -4.78
C LYS A 313 7.53 -17.23 -5.88
N ALA A 314 7.91 -16.00 -5.51
CA ALA A 314 8.20 -14.92 -6.46
C ALA A 314 9.48 -15.27 -7.25
N ARG A 315 9.39 -15.38 -8.57
CA ARG A 315 10.48 -15.82 -9.44
C ARG A 315 10.82 -14.85 -10.57
N GLY A 316 10.19 -13.70 -10.58
CA GLY A 316 10.45 -12.66 -11.57
C GLY A 316 9.29 -11.70 -11.75
N ILE A 317 9.39 -10.88 -12.76
CA ILE A 317 8.37 -9.92 -13.16
C ILE A 317 8.13 -9.93 -14.66
N ILE A 318 6.98 -9.45 -15.06
CA ILE A 318 6.70 -8.99 -16.42
C ILE A 318 6.76 -7.47 -16.40
N ALA A 319 7.55 -6.87 -17.26
CA ALA A 319 7.64 -5.43 -17.40
C ALA A 319 7.26 -4.97 -18.80
N ARG A 320 6.68 -3.77 -18.91
CA ARG A 320 6.46 -3.07 -20.17
C ARG A 320 7.59 -2.08 -20.39
N ASN A 321 8.26 -2.20 -21.49
CA ASN A 321 9.18 -1.20 -21.99
C ASN A 321 8.37 -0.04 -22.61
N HIS A 322 8.42 1.14 -22.02
CA HIS A 322 7.66 2.31 -22.49
C HIS A 322 8.17 2.92 -23.78
N VAL A 323 9.40 2.60 -24.19
CA VAL A 323 9.95 3.07 -25.47
C VAL A 323 9.43 2.24 -26.64
N THR A 324 9.41 0.92 -26.46
CA THR A 324 9.04 -0.03 -27.52
C THR A 324 7.60 -0.53 -27.42
N GLY A 325 6.93 -0.33 -26.30
CA GLY A 325 5.61 -0.90 -25.97
C GLY A 325 5.62 -2.39 -25.68
N LYS A 326 6.76 -3.08 -25.80
CA LYS A 326 6.86 -4.52 -25.66
C LYS A 326 6.75 -4.97 -24.20
N LEU A 327 6.18 -6.15 -24.00
CA LEU A 327 6.20 -6.86 -22.73
C LEU A 327 7.43 -7.77 -22.69
N GLU A 328 8.21 -7.61 -21.63
CA GLU A 328 9.46 -8.34 -21.43
C GLU A 328 9.39 -9.13 -20.11
N ARG A 329 10.06 -10.28 -20.06
CA ARG A 329 10.09 -11.17 -18.89
C ARG A 329 11.47 -11.15 -18.25
N PHE A 330 11.49 -10.99 -16.94
CA PHE A 330 12.73 -10.97 -16.16
C PHE A 330 12.62 -12.00 -15.04
N SER A 331 13.54 -12.94 -15.01
CA SER A 331 13.64 -13.94 -13.94
C SER A 331 14.54 -13.46 -12.81
N ALA A 332 14.25 -13.91 -11.58
CA ALA A 332 15.07 -13.66 -10.41
C ALA A 332 14.80 -14.67 -9.29
N HIS A 333 15.74 -14.78 -8.36
CA HIS A 333 15.60 -15.58 -7.15
C HIS A 333 14.76 -14.89 -6.08
N ALA A 334 14.75 -13.54 -6.08
CA ALA A 334 13.92 -12.73 -5.20
C ALA A 334 13.47 -11.44 -5.90
N VAL A 335 12.35 -10.88 -5.45
CA VAL A 335 11.80 -9.61 -5.96
C VAL A 335 11.55 -8.69 -4.77
N VAL A 336 12.18 -7.52 -4.81
CA VAL A 336 12.01 -6.42 -3.85
C VAL A 336 11.10 -5.37 -4.47
N ILE A 337 10.03 -5.01 -3.79
CA ILE A 337 9.14 -3.94 -4.21
C ILE A 337 9.44 -2.69 -3.39
N ALA A 338 9.97 -1.68 -4.05
CA ALA A 338 10.35 -0.40 -3.48
C ALA A 338 9.68 0.77 -4.25
N SER A 339 8.44 0.56 -4.67
CA SER A 339 7.69 1.48 -5.53
C SER A 339 7.15 2.72 -4.80
N GLY A 340 7.46 2.89 -3.52
CA GLY A 340 6.99 4.02 -2.70
C GLY A 340 5.52 3.90 -2.30
N GLY A 341 4.96 5.04 -1.89
CA GLY A 341 3.57 5.14 -1.47
C GLY A 341 2.57 5.24 -2.63
N TYR A 342 1.31 5.40 -2.29
CA TYR A 342 0.19 5.44 -3.26
C TYR A 342 -0.72 6.68 -3.06
N GLY A 343 -0.17 7.77 -2.56
CA GLY A 343 -0.94 9.00 -2.30
C GLY A 343 -1.76 9.50 -3.49
N ASN A 344 -1.29 9.28 -4.71
CA ASN A 344 -1.98 9.74 -5.93
C ASN A 344 -3.24 8.95 -6.32
N ILE A 345 -3.66 7.96 -5.55
CA ILE A 345 -5.01 7.40 -5.68
C ILE A 345 -6.08 8.30 -5.04
N PHE A 346 -5.66 9.25 -4.21
CA PHE A 346 -6.55 10.21 -3.56
C PHE A 346 -6.54 11.56 -4.29
N TYR A 347 -7.69 12.22 -4.26
CA TYR A 347 -7.82 13.57 -4.79
C TYR A 347 -6.97 14.57 -3.98
N LEU A 348 -6.36 15.53 -4.64
CA LEU A 348 -5.45 16.54 -4.06
C LEU A 348 -4.25 15.92 -3.30
N SER A 349 -3.66 14.89 -3.85
CA SER A 349 -2.43 14.33 -3.31
C SER A 349 -1.27 15.33 -3.33
N THR A 350 -0.50 15.35 -2.25
CA THR A 350 0.76 16.09 -2.16
C THR A 350 1.98 15.25 -2.61
N ASN A 351 1.75 14.01 -3.04
CA ASN A 351 2.81 13.12 -3.49
C ASN A 351 3.15 13.32 -4.97
N ALA A 352 4.36 12.97 -5.36
CA ALA A 352 4.77 12.94 -6.78
C ALA A 352 3.87 12.01 -7.59
N MET A 353 3.67 12.31 -8.87
CA MET A 353 2.76 11.57 -9.78
C MET A 353 3.07 10.07 -9.88
N GLY A 354 4.32 9.69 -9.64
CA GLY A 354 4.74 8.30 -9.58
C GLY A 354 4.31 7.52 -8.34
N SER A 355 3.78 8.20 -7.31
CA SER A 355 3.28 7.56 -6.09
C SER A 355 1.89 6.96 -6.31
N ASN A 356 1.81 5.96 -7.17
CA ASN A 356 0.61 5.22 -7.51
C ASN A 356 0.67 3.78 -6.96
N VAL A 357 -0.48 3.13 -6.91
CA VAL A 357 -0.59 1.81 -6.30
C VAL A 357 -0.30 0.65 -7.26
N THR A 358 0.06 0.91 -8.52
CA THR A 358 0.04 -0.09 -9.60
C THR A 358 0.86 -1.34 -9.27
N ALA A 359 2.13 -1.21 -8.91
CA ALA A 359 2.98 -2.36 -8.58
C ALA A 359 2.51 -3.06 -7.30
N SER A 360 2.25 -2.29 -6.23
CA SER A 360 1.78 -2.83 -4.94
C SER A 360 0.45 -3.56 -5.07
N TRP A 361 -0.49 -3.04 -5.85
CA TRP A 361 -1.77 -3.68 -6.12
C TRP A 361 -1.60 -5.02 -6.84
N LYS A 362 -0.73 -5.08 -7.84
CA LYS A 362 -0.49 -6.32 -8.60
C LYS A 362 0.10 -7.43 -7.74
N ILE A 363 1.03 -7.11 -6.87
CA ILE A 363 1.58 -8.11 -5.94
C ILE A 363 0.58 -8.51 -4.85
N HIS A 364 -0.25 -7.57 -4.39
CA HIS A 364 -1.33 -7.87 -3.45
C HIS A 364 -2.32 -8.87 -4.04
N LYS A 365 -2.74 -8.69 -5.28
CA LYS A 365 -3.57 -9.65 -6.02
C LYS A 365 -2.94 -11.04 -6.15
N LYS A 366 -1.62 -11.15 -6.10
CA LYS A 366 -0.87 -12.42 -6.11
C LYS A 366 -0.65 -13.01 -4.71
N GLY A 367 -1.23 -12.39 -3.66
CA GLY A 367 -1.25 -12.89 -2.30
C GLY A 367 -0.25 -12.22 -1.34
N ALA A 368 0.39 -11.13 -1.72
CA ALA A 368 1.18 -10.33 -0.78
C ALA A 368 0.26 -9.55 0.17
N TYR A 369 0.64 -9.48 1.44
CA TYR A 369 -0.10 -8.70 2.43
C TYR A 369 0.16 -7.20 2.24
N PHE A 370 -0.88 -6.41 2.50
CA PHE A 370 -0.83 -4.96 2.53
C PHE A 370 -0.98 -4.50 3.98
N ALA A 371 -0.03 -3.70 4.48
CA ALA A 371 -0.06 -3.21 5.85
C ALA A 371 -0.45 -1.73 5.87
N ASN A 372 -1.24 -1.35 6.86
CA ASN A 372 -1.63 0.03 7.16
C ASN A 372 -2.14 0.84 5.95
N PRO A 373 -3.08 0.32 5.14
CA PRO A 373 -3.53 0.99 3.92
C PRO A 373 -4.32 2.29 4.19
N CYS A 374 -4.74 2.51 5.43
CA CYS A 374 -5.43 3.71 5.85
C CYS A 374 -4.50 4.91 6.14
N PHE A 375 -3.19 4.69 6.23
CA PHE A 375 -2.25 5.77 6.50
C PHE A 375 -1.91 6.52 5.22
N THR A 376 -2.31 7.78 5.19
CA THR A 376 -1.97 8.72 4.13
C THR A 376 -1.26 9.92 4.74
N GLN A 377 -0.28 10.46 4.03
CA GLN A 377 0.39 11.69 4.44
C GLN A 377 0.01 12.81 3.48
N ILE A 378 -0.44 13.93 4.07
CA ILE A 378 -0.66 15.19 3.38
C ILE A 378 0.41 16.17 3.85
N HIS A 379 1.11 16.80 2.91
CA HIS A 379 2.11 17.83 3.24
C HIS A 379 1.38 19.13 3.64
N PRO A 380 1.52 19.61 4.88
CA PRO A 380 0.71 20.73 5.36
C PRO A 380 1.14 22.09 4.78
N THR A 381 2.42 22.21 4.40
CA THR A 381 2.95 23.42 3.76
C THR A 381 2.91 23.26 2.25
N CYS A 382 1.75 23.50 1.65
CA CYS A 382 1.56 23.40 0.21
C CYS A 382 0.68 24.56 -0.30
N ILE A 383 0.86 24.91 -1.56
CA ILE A 383 0.05 25.88 -2.26
C ILE A 383 -1.02 25.11 -3.05
N PRO A 384 -2.30 25.44 -2.92
CA PRO A 384 -3.37 24.83 -3.71
C PRO A 384 -3.16 24.97 -5.21
N VAL A 385 -3.79 24.13 -5.98
CA VAL A 385 -3.80 24.24 -7.45
C VAL A 385 -4.46 25.54 -7.85
N SER A 386 -3.76 26.34 -8.66
CA SER A 386 -4.23 27.61 -9.20
C SER A 386 -3.92 27.68 -10.68
N GLY A 387 -4.96 27.87 -11.51
CA GLY A 387 -4.86 27.96 -12.95
C GLY A 387 -4.59 26.64 -13.68
N ASP A 388 -4.58 26.72 -15.01
CA ASP A 388 -4.58 25.53 -15.91
C ASP A 388 -3.21 24.85 -16.02
N TYR A 389 -2.13 25.52 -15.63
CA TYR A 389 -0.76 25.04 -15.81
C TYR A 389 -0.21 24.32 -14.58
N GLN A 390 -0.91 24.35 -13.46
CA GLN A 390 -0.52 23.69 -12.23
C GLN A 390 -1.30 22.38 -12.05
N SER A 391 -0.69 21.25 -12.33
CA SER A 391 -1.35 19.94 -12.30
C SER A 391 -1.57 19.35 -10.88
N LYS A 392 -0.93 19.91 -9.86
CA LYS A 392 -1.00 19.42 -8.47
C LYS A 392 -0.59 20.50 -7.49
N LEU A 393 -0.81 20.25 -6.18
CA LEU A 393 -0.34 21.10 -5.10
C LEU A 393 1.18 21.32 -5.17
N THR A 394 1.61 22.55 -5.05
CA THR A 394 3.04 22.90 -4.98
C THR A 394 3.50 22.82 -3.53
N LEU A 395 4.53 22.03 -3.26
CA LEU A 395 5.10 21.88 -1.94
C LEU A 395 6.04 23.05 -1.62
N MET A 396 5.87 23.64 -0.43
CA MET A 396 6.80 24.60 0.14
C MET A 396 7.73 23.90 1.14
N SER A 397 8.87 24.49 1.44
CA SER A 397 9.78 23.91 2.43
C SER A 397 9.16 23.81 3.81
N GLU A 398 9.20 22.61 4.40
CA GLU A 398 8.79 22.42 5.80
C GLU A 398 9.68 23.17 6.81
N SER A 399 10.88 23.57 6.41
CA SER A 399 11.77 24.40 7.24
C SER A 399 11.14 25.73 7.62
N LEU A 400 10.17 26.23 6.85
CA LEU A 400 9.37 27.41 7.21
C LEU A 400 8.66 27.26 8.58
N ARG A 401 8.37 26.04 9.01
CA ARG A 401 7.71 25.79 10.30
C ARG A 401 8.62 26.08 11.50
N ASN A 402 9.92 25.95 11.32
CA ASN A 402 10.92 26.23 12.36
C ASN A 402 11.60 27.59 12.18
N ASP A 403 11.89 27.96 10.94
CA ASP A 403 12.80 29.05 10.60
C ASP A 403 12.06 30.25 9.98
N GLY A 404 10.77 30.11 9.70
CA GLY A 404 9.94 31.14 9.05
C GLY A 404 8.78 31.59 9.90
N ARG A 405 8.15 32.68 9.44
CA ARG A 405 6.86 33.15 9.95
C ARG A 405 5.84 33.07 8.82
N ILE A 406 4.67 32.49 9.13
CA ILE A 406 3.54 32.40 8.20
C ILE A 406 2.49 33.40 8.71
N TRP A 407 2.04 34.27 7.85
CA TRP A 407 0.97 35.22 8.14
C TRP A 407 -0.05 35.21 7.00
N VAL A 408 -1.24 35.59 7.29
CA VAL A 408 -2.31 35.87 6.33
C VAL A 408 -2.83 37.27 6.58
N PRO A 409 -3.21 38.04 5.54
CA PRO A 409 -3.83 39.32 5.73
C PRO A 409 -5.13 39.15 6.52
N LYS A 410 -5.43 40.10 7.38
CA LYS A 410 -6.65 40.10 8.18
C LYS A 410 -7.87 40.44 7.31
N ASP A 411 -7.67 41.30 6.35
CA ASP A 411 -8.65 41.74 5.37
C ASP A 411 -8.04 41.70 3.96
N LEU A 412 -8.88 41.68 2.92
CA LEU A 412 -8.44 41.66 1.51
C LEU A 412 -7.73 42.97 1.07
N THR A 413 -7.75 43.96 1.92
CA THR A 413 -7.16 45.29 1.72
C THR A 413 -5.86 45.53 2.51
N ASP A 414 -5.42 44.57 3.32
CA ASP A 414 -4.17 44.65 4.09
C ASP A 414 -2.93 44.31 3.25
#